data_3ad913ea2e8c6e32e1852391d62aadb0
#
_entry.id   3ad913ea2e8c6e32e1852391d62aadb0
#
_cell.length_a   1.000
_cell.length_b   1.000
_cell.length_c   1.000
_cell.angle_alpha   90.00
_cell.angle_beta   90.00
_cell.angle_gamma   90.00
#
_symmetry.space_group_name_H-M   'P 1'
#
loop_
_entity.id
_entity.type
_entity.pdbx_description
1 polymer ?
#
loop_
_entity_poly.entity_id
_entity_poly.type
_entity_poly.pdbx_seq_one_letter_code
_entity_poly.pdbx_strand_id
1 'polypeptide(L)'
;HRIFIRRRAGIRLLAGEDKTNLASEFRLSMETLTRILRTTPGLREARNRSRFERRRTAARKEWHELLASDPGLTAKAARSIAPATYTWLYRNDREWLKSSSHALKTSVSTNHAQQKMKNKVERRSTALRQLLDLST
;
A
#
# COMPACT_ATOMS: atom_id res chain seq x y z
N HIS A 1 -2.81 -20.73 -32.33
CA HIS A 1 -3.66 -19.81 -31.56
C HIS A 1 -3.82 -20.24 -30.10
N ARG A 2 -4.06 -21.53 -29.82
CA ARG A 2 -4.23 -22.05 -28.47
C ARG A 2 -2.95 -21.91 -27.63
N ILE A 3 -1.79 -22.17 -28.22
CA ILE A 3 -0.48 -22.07 -27.55
C ILE A 3 -0.20 -20.60 -27.17
N PHE A 4 -0.54 -19.68 -28.05
CA PHE A 4 -0.32 -18.24 -27.85
C PHE A 4 -1.18 -17.70 -26.72
N ILE A 5 -2.48 -18.08 -26.70
CA ILE A 5 -3.43 -17.68 -25.66
C ILE A 5 -3.01 -18.23 -24.31
N ARG A 6 -2.61 -19.50 -24.25
CA ARG A 6 -2.12 -20.15 -23.00
C ARG A 6 -0.85 -19.48 -22.47
N ARG A 7 0.05 -19.11 -23.35
CA ARG A 7 1.30 -18.44 -22.99
C ARG A 7 1.02 -17.04 -22.39
N ARG A 8 0.14 -16.27 -23.03
CA ARG A 8 -0.26 -14.95 -22.56
C ARG A 8 -1.01 -15.06 -21.22
N ALA A 9 -1.92 -16.01 -21.10
CA ALA A 9 -2.62 -16.29 -19.85
C ALA A 9 -1.64 -16.68 -18.74
N GLY A 10 -0.65 -17.50 -19.05
CA GLY A 10 0.41 -17.90 -18.12
C GLY A 10 1.22 -16.72 -17.60
N ILE A 11 1.60 -15.80 -18.46
CA ILE A 11 2.32 -14.58 -18.10
C ILE A 11 1.48 -13.72 -17.14
N ARG A 12 0.18 -13.58 -17.43
CA ARG A 12 -0.74 -12.78 -16.61
C ARG A 12 -1.03 -13.46 -15.27
N LEU A 13 -1.11 -14.80 -15.26
CA LEU A 13 -1.22 -15.57 -14.02
C LEU A 13 0.03 -15.41 -13.14
N LEU A 14 1.22 -15.44 -13.76
CA LEU A 14 2.49 -15.22 -13.07
C LEU A 14 2.51 -13.83 -12.41
N ALA A 15 1.99 -12.83 -13.09
CA ALA A 15 1.89 -11.46 -12.58
C ALA A 15 0.90 -11.30 -11.43
N GLY A 16 0.12 -12.33 -11.12
CA GLY A 16 -0.81 -12.33 -9.99
C GLY A 16 -2.21 -11.81 -10.30
N GLU A 17 -2.57 -11.69 -11.57
CA GLU A 17 -3.89 -11.19 -11.96
C GLU A 17 -5.00 -12.17 -11.61
N ASP A 18 -6.20 -11.67 -11.40
CA ASP A 18 -7.35 -12.46 -10.98
C ASP A 18 -7.75 -13.48 -12.05
N LYS A 19 -7.94 -14.73 -11.64
CA LYS A 19 -8.34 -15.83 -12.53
C LYS A 19 -9.67 -15.57 -13.21
N THR A 20 -10.64 -15.00 -12.49
CA THR A 20 -11.97 -14.72 -13.04
C THR A 20 -11.90 -13.73 -14.20
N ASN A 21 -11.10 -12.67 -14.02
CA ASN A 21 -10.88 -11.67 -15.08
C ASN A 21 -10.16 -12.27 -16.27
N LEU A 22 -9.16 -13.12 -16.05
CA LEU A 22 -8.40 -13.79 -17.11
C LEU A 22 -9.28 -14.78 -17.88
N ALA A 23 -10.13 -15.53 -17.18
CA ALA A 23 -11.08 -16.45 -17.79
C ALA A 23 -12.03 -15.71 -18.73
N SER A 24 -12.54 -14.58 -18.30
CA SER A 24 -13.43 -13.74 -19.10
C SER A 24 -12.70 -13.12 -20.32
N GLU A 25 -11.53 -12.55 -20.10
CA GLU A 25 -10.76 -11.85 -21.11
C GLU A 25 -10.28 -12.79 -22.23
N PHE A 26 -9.73 -13.95 -21.85
CA PHE A 26 -9.19 -14.92 -22.80
C PHE A 26 -10.21 -15.97 -23.24
N ARG A 27 -11.42 -15.92 -22.71
CA ARG A 27 -12.49 -16.91 -22.96
C ARG A 27 -12.03 -18.32 -22.65
N LEU A 28 -11.32 -18.46 -21.52
CA LEU A 28 -10.87 -19.74 -21.01
C LEU A 28 -11.70 -20.14 -19.80
N SER A 29 -11.87 -21.47 -19.60
CA SER A 29 -12.51 -21.96 -18.37
C SER A 29 -11.56 -21.83 -17.17
N MET A 30 -12.14 -21.77 -15.98
CA MET A 30 -11.36 -21.78 -14.73
C MET A 30 -10.51 -23.06 -14.62
N GLU A 31 -11.04 -24.17 -15.11
CA GLU A 31 -10.31 -25.45 -15.17
C GLU A 31 -9.05 -25.37 -16.02
N THR A 32 -9.14 -24.71 -17.17
CA THR A 32 -8.00 -24.50 -18.06
C THR A 32 -6.93 -23.66 -17.39
N LEU A 33 -7.31 -22.59 -16.71
CA LEU A 33 -6.37 -21.74 -15.95
C LEU A 33 -5.73 -22.52 -14.80
N THR A 34 -6.50 -23.30 -14.08
CA THR A 34 -6.00 -24.15 -13.00
C THR A 34 -5.02 -25.20 -13.54
N ARG A 35 -5.33 -25.78 -14.70
CA ARG A 35 -4.44 -26.74 -15.38
C ARG A 35 -3.11 -26.07 -15.79
N ILE A 36 -3.16 -24.87 -16.34
CA ILE A 36 -1.95 -24.10 -16.70
C ILE A 36 -1.08 -23.89 -15.46
N LEU A 37 -1.68 -23.50 -14.33
CA LEU A 37 -0.97 -23.30 -13.07
C LEU A 37 -0.33 -24.60 -12.57
N ARG A 38 -1.03 -25.70 -12.68
CA ARG A 38 -0.57 -27.01 -12.21
C ARG A 38 0.52 -27.60 -13.10
N THR A 39 0.40 -27.43 -14.42
CA THR A 39 1.28 -28.08 -15.37
C THR A 39 2.50 -27.26 -15.75
N THR A 40 2.51 -25.98 -15.48
CA THR A 40 3.65 -25.10 -15.79
C THR A 40 4.59 -25.08 -14.57
N PRO A 41 5.82 -25.62 -14.70
CA PRO A 41 6.75 -25.65 -13.56
C PRO A 41 7.05 -24.26 -13.01
N GLY A 42 7.00 -24.12 -11.70
CA GLY A 42 7.33 -22.87 -11.01
C GLY A 42 6.31 -21.76 -11.10
N LEU A 43 5.24 -21.91 -11.91
CA LEU A 43 4.26 -20.87 -12.12
C LEU A 43 3.43 -20.59 -10.87
N ARG A 44 3.01 -21.61 -10.16
CA ARG A 44 2.22 -21.48 -8.92
C ARG A 44 3.00 -20.70 -7.85
N GLU A 45 4.26 -21.04 -7.65
CA GLU A 45 5.13 -20.38 -6.68
C GLU A 45 5.40 -18.93 -7.06
N ALA A 46 5.68 -18.67 -8.33
CA ALA A 46 5.88 -17.32 -8.85
C ALA A 46 4.61 -16.47 -8.73
N ARG A 47 3.44 -17.07 -9.01
CA ARG A 47 2.14 -16.41 -8.84
C ARG A 47 1.87 -16.05 -7.37
N ASN A 48 2.11 -17.00 -6.47
CA ASN A 48 1.93 -16.77 -5.03
C ASN A 48 2.83 -15.63 -4.55
N ARG A 49 4.06 -15.58 -5.03
CA ARG A 49 5.02 -14.53 -4.73
C ARG A 49 4.54 -13.18 -5.25
N SER A 50 4.08 -13.10 -6.49
CA SER A 50 3.56 -11.88 -7.09
C SER A 50 2.31 -11.38 -6.35
N ARG A 51 1.42 -12.28 -5.97
CA ARG A 51 0.22 -11.92 -5.20
C ARG A 51 0.58 -11.43 -3.80
N PHE A 52 1.52 -12.06 -3.16
CA PHE A 52 2.03 -11.61 -1.86
C PHE A 52 2.64 -10.20 -1.96
N GLU A 53 3.47 -9.97 -2.97
CA GLU A 53 4.08 -8.66 -3.22
C GLU A 53 3.05 -7.56 -3.48
N ARG A 54 2.04 -7.86 -4.29
CA ARG A 54 0.94 -6.94 -4.56
C ARG A 54 0.16 -6.63 -3.29
N ARG A 55 -0.14 -7.64 -2.48
CA ARG A 55 -0.86 -7.46 -1.23
C ARG A 55 -0.03 -6.63 -0.24
N ARG A 56 1.26 -6.90 -0.17
CA ARG A 56 2.18 -6.15 0.68
C ARG A 56 2.23 -4.68 0.27
N THR A 57 2.41 -4.40 -1.01
CA THR A 57 2.45 -3.04 -1.54
C THR A 57 1.14 -2.29 -1.24
N ALA A 58 0.00 -2.93 -1.46
CA ALA A 58 -1.31 -2.36 -1.18
C ALA A 58 -1.51 -2.09 0.32
N ALA A 59 -1.11 -3.03 1.17
CA ALA A 59 -1.23 -2.87 2.62
C ALA A 59 -0.33 -1.76 3.16
N ARG A 60 0.90 -1.69 2.67
CA ARG A 60 1.84 -0.62 3.03
C ARG A 60 1.32 0.75 2.60
N LYS A 61 0.81 0.84 1.38
CA LYS A 61 0.24 2.07 0.84
C LYS A 61 -0.96 2.54 1.66
N GLU A 62 -1.89 1.64 1.94
CA GLU A 62 -3.09 1.93 2.73
C GLU A 62 -2.73 2.39 4.14
N TRP A 63 -1.80 1.70 4.79
CA TRP A 63 -1.32 2.08 6.12
C TRP A 63 -0.62 3.44 6.10
N HIS A 64 0.27 3.65 5.14
CA HIS A 64 0.98 4.92 4.98
C HIS A 64 0.03 6.09 4.72
N GLU A 65 -0.95 5.92 3.84
CA GLU A 65 -1.96 6.94 3.54
C GLU A 65 -2.82 7.27 4.76
N LEU A 66 -3.18 6.25 5.55
CA LEU A 66 -3.94 6.43 6.78
C LEU A 66 -3.17 7.26 7.79
N LEU A 67 -1.88 6.96 7.97
CA LEU A 67 -1.02 7.70 8.88
C LEU A 67 -0.74 9.14 8.39
N ALA A 68 -0.63 9.31 7.08
CA ALA A 68 -0.39 10.63 6.47
C ALA A 68 -1.65 11.50 6.49
N SER A 69 -2.85 10.91 6.50
CA SER A 69 -4.12 11.66 6.46
C SER A 69 -4.42 12.38 7.77
N ASP A 70 -3.88 11.90 8.88
CA ASP A 70 -4.05 12.53 10.19
C ASP A 70 -2.74 12.48 10.98
N PRO A 71 -1.99 13.61 11.04
CA PRO A 71 -0.72 13.67 11.77
C PRO A 71 -0.81 13.41 13.26
N GLY A 72 -2.01 13.57 13.84
CA GLY A 72 -2.27 13.29 15.26
C GLY A 72 -2.69 11.86 15.54
N LEU A 73 -2.79 11.02 14.49
CA LEU A 73 -3.28 9.65 14.63
C LEU A 73 -2.24 8.77 15.31
N THR A 74 -2.62 8.16 16.42
CA THR A 74 -1.77 7.18 17.10
C THR A 74 -1.83 5.83 16.37
N ALA A 75 -0.81 4.98 16.55
CA ALA A 75 -0.80 3.63 16.00
C ALA A 75 -2.01 2.82 16.47
N LYS A 76 -2.43 3.01 17.73
CA LYS A 76 -3.62 2.37 18.29
C LYS A 76 -4.92 2.81 17.60
N ALA A 77 -5.06 4.09 17.31
CA ALA A 77 -6.21 4.63 16.59
C ALA A 77 -6.24 4.15 15.13
N ALA A 78 -5.08 4.14 14.46
CA ALA A 78 -4.93 3.63 13.09
C ALA A 78 -5.31 2.15 13.01
N ARG A 79 -4.90 1.35 13.99
CA ARG A 79 -5.28 -0.06 14.11
C ARG A 79 -6.79 -0.23 14.22
N SER A 80 -7.46 0.64 14.95
CA SER A 80 -8.93 0.61 15.10
C SER A 80 -9.66 0.99 13.80
N ILE A 81 -9.07 1.88 13.00
CA ILE A 81 -9.65 2.31 11.72
C ILE A 81 -9.45 1.26 10.63
N ALA A 82 -8.26 0.65 10.56
CA ALA A 82 -7.92 -0.34 9.53
C ALA A 82 -7.42 -1.64 10.18
N PRO A 83 -8.29 -2.39 10.87
CA PRO A 83 -7.87 -3.60 11.58
C PRO A 83 -7.38 -4.71 10.67
N ALA A 84 -7.98 -4.88 9.50
CA ALA A 84 -7.60 -5.90 8.52
C ALA A 84 -6.19 -5.64 7.97
N THR A 85 -5.90 -4.41 7.58
CA THR A 85 -4.58 -3.98 7.10
C THR A 85 -3.51 -4.15 8.17
N TYR A 86 -3.80 -3.73 9.39
CA TYR A 86 -2.90 -3.90 10.52
C TYR A 86 -2.59 -5.37 10.79
N THR A 87 -3.63 -6.22 10.82
CA THR A 87 -3.47 -7.66 11.08
C THR A 87 -2.61 -8.32 10.01
N TRP A 88 -2.86 -7.98 8.74
CA TRP A 88 -2.07 -8.52 7.63
C TRP A 88 -0.60 -8.11 7.73
N LEU A 89 -0.33 -6.84 7.96
CA LEU A 89 1.03 -6.32 8.14
C LEU A 89 1.73 -6.92 9.36
N TYR A 90 1.02 -7.08 10.45
CA TYR A 90 1.54 -7.70 11.67
C TYR A 90 1.98 -9.15 11.44
N ARG A 91 1.22 -9.90 10.65
CA ARG A 91 1.52 -11.30 10.34
C ARG A 91 2.59 -11.47 9.27
N ASN A 92 2.62 -10.59 8.27
CA ASN A 92 3.42 -10.79 7.07
C ASN A 92 4.56 -9.79 6.89
N ASP A 93 4.51 -8.64 7.54
CA ASP A 93 5.46 -7.55 7.34
C ASP A 93 5.74 -6.79 8.65
N ARG A 94 5.91 -7.53 9.71
CA ARG A 94 6.02 -7.02 11.09
C ARG A 94 7.14 -5.98 11.25
N GLU A 95 8.31 -6.23 10.66
CA GLU A 95 9.45 -5.32 10.78
C GLU A 95 9.18 -3.96 10.14
N TRP A 96 8.57 -3.96 8.96
CA TRP A 96 8.16 -2.72 8.31
C TRP A 96 7.10 -1.98 9.14
N LEU A 97 6.13 -2.72 9.68
CA LEU A 97 5.09 -2.15 10.53
C LEU A 97 5.67 -1.52 11.80
N LYS A 98 6.63 -2.18 12.43
CA LYS A 98 7.35 -1.64 13.59
C LYS A 98 8.14 -0.39 13.24
N SER A 99 8.84 -0.39 12.12
CA SER A 99 9.62 0.76 11.63
C SER A 99 8.71 1.95 11.34
N SER A 100 7.58 1.74 10.69
CA SER A 100 6.58 2.78 10.43
C SER A 100 5.99 3.34 11.71
N SER A 101 5.62 2.46 12.64
CA SER A 101 5.05 2.85 13.93
C SER A 101 6.07 3.52 14.83
N HIS A 102 7.33 3.09 14.78
CA HIS A 102 8.42 3.70 15.55
C HIS A 102 8.77 5.09 15.00
N ALA A 103 8.82 5.25 13.69
CA ALA A 103 9.00 6.55 13.04
C ALA A 103 7.89 7.53 13.43
N LEU A 104 6.66 7.04 13.57
CA LEU A 104 5.53 7.82 14.08
C LEU A 104 5.67 8.21 15.55
N LYS A 105 6.07 7.29 16.41
CA LYS A 105 6.29 7.57 17.84
C LYS A 105 7.41 8.59 18.04
N THR A 106 8.48 8.48 17.25
CA THR A 106 9.60 9.42 17.31
C THR A 106 9.20 10.78 16.70
N SER A 107 8.39 10.78 15.64
CA SER A 107 7.90 12.00 15.03
C SER A 107 6.81 12.68 15.86
N VAL A 108 6.02 11.95 16.67
CA VAL A 108 5.03 12.57 17.58
C VAL A 108 5.68 13.32 18.74
N SER A 109 6.74 12.79 19.33
CA SER A 109 7.45 13.50 20.40
C SER A 109 8.29 14.69 19.88
N THR A 110 8.88 14.60 18.69
CA THR A 110 9.58 15.70 18.03
C THR A 110 8.61 16.65 17.31
N ASN A 111 7.48 16.18 16.80
CA ASN A 111 6.50 17.00 16.10
C ASN A 111 5.75 17.97 17.01
N HIS A 112 5.60 17.70 18.30
CA HIS A 112 5.01 18.70 19.21
C HIS A 112 5.88 19.94 19.32
N ALA A 113 7.20 19.79 19.39
CA ALA A 113 8.12 20.92 19.42
C ALA A 113 8.27 21.57 18.02
N GLN A 114 8.38 20.77 16.97
CA GLN A 114 8.50 21.24 15.59
C GLN A 114 7.21 21.87 15.06
N GLN A 115 6.05 21.36 15.47
CA GLN A 115 4.76 21.93 15.06
C GLN A 115 4.49 23.25 15.78
N LYS A 116 4.93 23.40 17.02
CA LYS A 116 4.93 24.67 17.72
C LYS A 116 5.82 25.69 17.00
N MET A 117 7.00 25.28 16.54
CA MET A 117 7.90 26.13 15.76
C MET A 117 7.37 26.46 14.37
N LYS A 118 6.83 25.47 13.63
CA LYS A 118 6.20 25.65 12.33
C LYS A 118 5.02 26.60 12.39
N ASN A 119 4.14 26.43 13.36
CA ASN A 119 3.01 27.33 13.56
C ASN A 119 3.45 28.76 13.89
N LYS A 120 4.53 28.89 14.64
CA LYS A 120 5.13 30.21 14.94
C LYS A 120 5.74 30.86 13.70
N VAL A 121 6.42 30.09 12.85
CA VAL A 121 7.00 30.56 11.57
C VAL A 121 5.91 30.88 10.55
N GLU A 122 4.87 30.06 10.44
CA GLU A 122 3.72 30.29 9.55
C GLU A 122 2.94 31.55 9.95
N ARG A 123 2.74 31.78 11.24
CA ARG A 123 2.09 33.01 11.75
C ARG A 123 2.90 34.24 11.40
N ARG A 124 4.23 34.18 11.49
CA ARG A 124 5.12 35.27 11.11
C ARG A 124 5.10 35.52 9.58
N SER A 125 5.17 34.46 8.78
CA SER A 125 5.14 34.61 7.30
C SER A 125 3.76 35.03 6.79
N THR A 126 2.66 34.64 7.44
CA THR A 126 1.31 35.11 7.12
C THR A 126 1.15 36.58 7.47
N ALA A 127 1.66 37.01 8.62
CA ALA A 127 1.66 38.41 9.03
C ALA A 127 2.49 39.29 8.08
N LEU A 128 3.66 38.82 7.65
CA LEU A 128 4.49 39.47 6.65
C LEU A 128 3.83 39.55 5.26
N ARG A 129 3.16 38.49 4.83
CA ARG A 129 2.38 38.48 3.58
C ARG A 129 1.21 39.45 3.62
N GLN A 130 0.50 39.52 4.73
CA GLN A 130 -0.61 40.46 4.93
C GLN A 130 -0.11 41.91 4.90
N LEU A 131 1.05 42.20 5.48
CA LEU A 131 1.67 43.50 5.44
C LEU A 131 2.11 43.89 4.02
N LEU A 132 2.65 42.92 3.24
CA LEU A 132 3.01 43.10 1.85
C LEU A 132 1.82 43.28 0.91
N ASP A 133 0.71 42.61 1.16
CA ASP A 133 -0.54 42.76 0.41
C ASP A 133 -1.23 44.09 0.72
N LEU A 134 -1.06 44.63 1.91
CA LEU A 134 -1.58 45.94 2.30
C LEU A 134 -0.76 47.12 1.77
N SER A 135 0.50 46.86 1.35
CA SER A 135 1.39 47.91 0.79
C SER A 135 1.33 48.01 -0.74
N THR A 136 0.55 47.14 -1.38
CA THR A 136 0.26 47.24 -2.82
C THR A 136 -1.17 47.74 -3.02
#